data_dbf8fbbfd9a00273b702529f9ec73edc
#
_entry.id   dbf8fbbfd9a00273b702529f9ec73edc
#
_cell.length_a   1.000
_cell.length_b   1.000
_cell.length_c   1.000
_cell.angle_alpha   90.00
_cell.angle_beta   90.00
_cell.angle_gamma   90.00
#
_symmetry.space_group_name_H-M   'P 1'
#
loop_
_entity.id
_entity.type
_entity.pdbx_description
1 polymer ?
#
loop_
_entity_poly.entity_id
_entity_poly.type
_entity_poly.pdbx_seq_one_letter_code
_entity_poly.pdbx_strand_id
1 'polypeptide(L)'
;PNNPAGTIADRKTLERIGALCEHYGVFLLCDEVWEGMIFDGTPHLSPLAIPALRERAIKVGSAGKIFSLTGWKVGWAVAAKGLANAIAAQHQFLTFTTATPLQWAVAEGLALPRDWHERHRAGYAKSKDRLVGGLSQAGFSVLRASGTWFVSIDLAASGLPADDVGVAERLVREAGVASIPVSAFYSQEPERNFLRLCFAK
;
A
#
# COMPACT_ATOMS: atom_id res chain seq x y z
N PRO A 1 3.39 2.14 -3.38
CA PRO A 1 3.81 2.32 -1.98
C PRO A 1 3.73 1.04 -1.17
N ASN A 2 4.72 0.82 -0.29
CA ASN A 2 4.82 -0.37 0.53
C ASN A 2 3.97 -0.26 1.82
N ASN A 3 3.40 -1.36 2.25
CA ASN A 3 2.77 -1.50 3.58
C ASN A 3 3.65 -2.44 4.43
N PRO A 4 4.20 -2.01 5.59
CA PRO A 4 3.78 -0.87 6.42
C PRO A 4 4.53 0.45 6.20
N ALA A 5 5.64 0.49 5.46
CA ALA A 5 6.60 1.59 5.48
C ALA A 5 6.15 2.86 4.71
N GLY A 6 5.20 2.75 3.79
CA GLY A 6 4.78 3.87 2.93
C GLY A 6 5.83 4.33 1.92
N THR A 7 6.90 3.56 1.72
CA THR A 7 7.99 3.86 0.78
C THR A 7 7.60 3.51 -0.66
N ILE A 8 8.25 4.14 -1.62
CA ILE A 8 8.04 3.93 -3.06
C ILE A 8 9.38 3.51 -3.68
N ALA A 9 9.36 2.48 -4.51
CA ALA A 9 10.53 2.08 -5.29
C ALA A 9 10.79 3.11 -6.41
N ASP A 10 12.01 3.57 -6.53
CA ASP A 10 12.44 4.44 -7.63
C ASP A 10 12.70 3.65 -8.90
N ARG A 11 12.89 4.36 -10.02
CA ARG A 11 13.19 3.77 -11.33
C ARG A 11 14.42 2.86 -11.27
N LYS A 12 15.50 3.31 -10.64
CA LYS A 12 16.76 2.57 -10.56
C LYS A 12 16.57 1.24 -9.83
N THR A 13 15.81 1.24 -8.74
CA THR A 13 15.45 0.02 -8.01
C THR A 13 14.65 -0.95 -8.88
N LEU A 14 13.63 -0.45 -9.60
CA LEU A 14 12.81 -1.28 -10.48
C LEU A 14 13.62 -1.85 -11.66
N GLU A 15 14.53 -1.07 -12.25
CA GLU A 15 15.44 -1.53 -13.30
C GLU A 15 16.39 -2.64 -12.80
N ARG A 16 16.92 -2.49 -11.58
CA ARG A 16 17.75 -3.55 -10.96
C ARG A 16 16.95 -4.82 -10.69
N ILE A 17 15.72 -4.69 -10.19
CA ILE A 17 14.82 -5.84 -10.01
C ILE A 17 14.55 -6.50 -11.38
N GLY A 18 14.28 -5.70 -12.41
CA GLY A 18 14.07 -6.20 -13.77
C GLY A 18 15.25 -7.02 -14.30
N ALA A 19 16.47 -6.51 -14.14
CA ALA A 19 17.69 -7.22 -14.53
C ALA A 19 17.86 -8.54 -13.76
N LEU A 20 17.54 -8.58 -12.47
CA LEU A 20 17.56 -9.81 -11.68
C LEU A 20 16.49 -10.81 -12.16
N CYS A 21 15.26 -10.35 -12.41
CA CYS A 21 14.19 -11.20 -12.93
C CYS A 21 14.56 -11.80 -14.30
N GLU A 22 15.20 -11.03 -15.14
CA GLU A 22 15.67 -11.49 -16.45
C GLU A 22 16.81 -12.52 -16.29
N HIS A 23 17.81 -12.21 -15.47
CA HIS A 23 18.96 -13.07 -15.22
C HIS A 23 18.58 -14.44 -14.64
N TYR A 24 17.67 -14.46 -13.67
CA TYR A 24 17.22 -15.69 -13.00
C TYR A 24 15.99 -16.35 -13.64
N GLY A 25 15.42 -15.79 -14.69
CA GLY A 25 14.25 -16.33 -15.34
C GLY A 25 12.98 -16.35 -14.45
N VAL A 26 12.87 -15.43 -13.49
CA VAL A 26 11.75 -15.37 -12.53
C VAL A 26 10.72 -14.32 -12.91
N PHE A 27 9.50 -14.47 -12.39
CA PHE A 27 8.44 -13.49 -12.50
C PHE A 27 8.41 -12.56 -11.27
N LEU A 28 7.86 -11.36 -11.47
CA LEU A 28 7.67 -10.37 -10.43
C LEU A 28 6.17 -10.17 -10.17
N LEU A 29 5.70 -10.47 -8.98
CA LEU A 29 4.36 -10.11 -8.53
C LEU A 29 4.43 -8.80 -7.75
N CYS A 30 3.74 -7.77 -8.26
CA CYS A 30 3.73 -6.42 -7.70
C CYS A 30 2.38 -6.10 -7.08
N ASP A 31 2.35 -5.96 -5.77
CA ASP A 31 1.21 -5.40 -5.07
C ASP A 31 1.23 -3.87 -5.21
N GLU A 32 0.46 -3.34 -6.17
CA GLU A 32 0.35 -1.91 -6.46
C GLU A 32 -1.00 -1.34 -6.01
N VAL A 33 -1.65 -1.97 -5.04
CA VAL A 33 -2.98 -1.54 -4.55
C VAL A 33 -3.02 -0.10 -4.04
N TRP A 34 -1.86 0.48 -3.70
CA TRP A 34 -1.71 1.85 -3.23
C TRP A 34 -1.29 2.85 -4.31
N GLU A 35 -1.30 2.48 -5.58
CA GLU A 35 -0.83 3.33 -6.69
C GLU A 35 -1.52 4.71 -6.75
N GLY A 36 -2.79 4.79 -6.34
CA GLY A 36 -3.56 6.04 -6.27
C GLY A 36 -3.34 6.87 -5.01
N MET A 37 -2.58 6.37 -4.03
CA MET A 37 -2.43 6.97 -2.69
C MET A 37 -0.99 7.44 -2.43
N ILE A 38 -0.53 8.37 -3.25
CA ILE A 38 0.79 9.01 -3.15
C ILE A 38 0.56 10.51 -2.96
N PHE A 39 1.23 11.12 -1.97
CA PHE A 39 0.89 12.45 -1.47
C PHE A 39 2.01 13.49 -1.56
N ASP A 40 3.26 13.07 -1.82
CA ASP A 40 4.44 13.95 -1.82
C ASP A 40 4.83 14.45 -3.23
N GLY A 41 3.95 14.25 -4.21
CA GLY A 41 4.22 14.62 -5.61
C GLY A 41 5.11 13.63 -6.37
N THR A 42 5.61 12.59 -5.72
CA THR A 42 6.36 11.53 -6.40
C THR A 42 5.43 10.78 -7.37
N PRO A 43 5.76 10.67 -8.66
CA PRO A 43 4.93 9.92 -9.59
C PRO A 43 5.01 8.43 -9.28
N HIS A 44 3.87 7.74 -9.33
CA HIS A 44 3.87 6.28 -9.31
C HIS A 44 4.51 5.74 -10.59
N LEU A 45 5.49 4.88 -10.45
CA LEU A 45 6.10 4.15 -11.56
C LEU A 45 5.73 2.68 -11.46
N SER A 46 4.86 2.22 -12.34
CA SER A 46 4.54 0.79 -12.39
C SER A 46 5.72 -0.02 -12.92
N PRO A 47 6.01 -1.20 -12.34
CA PRO A 47 6.97 -2.16 -12.89
C PRO A 47 6.71 -2.51 -14.36
N LEU A 48 5.45 -2.50 -14.81
CA LEU A 48 5.11 -2.73 -16.22
C LEU A 48 5.65 -1.68 -17.18
N ALA A 49 6.07 -0.51 -16.69
CA ALA A 49 6.73 0.53 -17.48
C ALA A 49 8.24 0.26 -17.68
N ILE A 50 8.80 -0.72 -16.99
CA ILE A 50 10.21 -1.14 -17.12
C ILE A 50 10.29 -2.20 -18.22
N PRO A 51 11.08 -2.00 -19.29
CA PRO A 51 11.11 -2.93 -20.41
C PRO A 51 11.41 -4.39 -20.02
N ALA A 52 12.39 -4.64 -19.17
CA ALA A 52 12.78 -5.98 -18.70
C ALA A 52 11.66 -6.67 -17.88
N LEU A 53 10.70 -5.92 -17.31
CA LEU A 53 9.60 -6.44 -16.50
C LEU A 53 8.29 -6.59 -17.27
N ARG A 54 8.15 -5.97 -18.45
CA ARG A 54 6.87 -5.91 -19.17
C ARG A 54 6.24 -7.28 -19.43
N GLU A 55 7.05 -8.27 -19.79
CA GLU A 55 6.61 -9.63 -20.07
C GLU A 55 6.67 -10.56 -18.84
N ARG A 56 7.20 -10.08 -17.72
CA ARG A 56 7.48 -10.86 -16.51
C ARG A 56 6.75 -10.40 -15.27
N ALA A 57 6.23 -9.18 -15.27
CA ALA A 57 5.55 -8.65 -14.10
C ALA A 57 4.04 -8.88 -14.15
N ILE A 58 3.49 -9.15 -12.99
CA ILE A 58 2.06 -9.18 -12.71
C ILE A 58 1.79 -8.04 -11.73
N LYS A 59 1.04 -7.03 -12.18
CA LYS A 59 0.57 -5.93 -11.35
C LYS A 59 -0.77 -6.27 -10.73
N VAL A 60 -0.91 -6.10 -9.43
CA VAL A 60 -2.19 -6.22 -8.71
C VAL A 60 -2.68 -4.84 -8.28
N GLY A 61 -3.90 -4.49 -8.65
CA GLY A 61 -4.58 -3.25 -8.26
C GLY A 61 -5.83 -3.53 -7.42
N SER A 62 -6.32 -2.51 -6.72
CA SER A 62 -7.49 -2.65 -5.84
C SER A 62 -8.40 -1.42 -5.85
N ALA A 63 -9.65 -1.62 -6.23
CA ALA A 63 -10.70 -0.62 -6.08
C ALA A 63 -10.92 -0.23 -4.61
N GLY A 64 -10.75 -1.19 -3.71
CA GLY A 64 -10.88 -0.99 -2.27
C GLY A 64 -9.97 0.09 -1.71
N LYS A 65 -8.80 0.31 -2.32
CA LYS A 65 -7.86 1.36 -1.91
C LYS A 65 -8.12 2.67 -2.64
N ILE A 66 -8.27 2.61 -3.96
CA ILE A 66 -8.49 3.81 -4.80
C ILE A 66 -9.78 4.54 -4.42
N PHE A 67 -10.86 3.80 -4.12
CA PHE A 67 -12.20 4.35 -3.86
C PHE A 67 -12.64 4.25 -2.40
N SER A 68 -11.76 3.84 -1.47
CA SER A 68 -12.12 3.62 -0.06
C SER A 68 -13.23 2.56 0.15
N LEU A 69 -13.30 1.58 -0.74
CA LEU A 69 -14.32 0.53 -0.80
C LEU A 69 -13.74 -0.84 -0.45
N THR A 70 -12.96 -0.94 0.63
CA THR A 70 -12.22 -2.17 1.00
C THR A 70 -13.12 -3.39 1.21
N GLY A 71 -14.39 -3.18 1.60
CA GLY A 71 -15.38 -4.23 1.78
C GLY A 71 -15.91 -4.84 0.48
N TRP A 72 -15.78 -4.17 -0.65
CA TRP A 72 -16.31 -4.64 -1.94
C TRP A 72 -15.51 -5.79 -2.53
N LYS A 73 -14.24 -5.93 -2.15
CA LYS A 73 -13.36 -7.03 -2.61
C LYS A 73 -13.20 -7.10 -4.13
N VAL A 74 -13.15 -5.95 -4.80
CA VAL A 74 -12.89 -5.84 -6.24
C VAL A 74 -11.45 -5.39 -6.45
N GLY A 75 -10.72 -6.13 -7.24
CA GLY A 75 -9.37 -5.85 -7.68
C GLY A 75 -9.11 -6.42 -9.07
N TRP A 76 -7.94 -6.21 -9.60
CA TRP A 76 -7.54 -6.68 -10.91
C TRP A 76 -6.07 -7.08 -10.94
N ALA A 77 -5.72 -7.94 -11.89
CA ALA A 77 -4.35 -8.22 -12.25
C ALA A 77 -4.11 -7.74 -13.70
N VAL A 78 -2.97 -7.09 -13.92
CA VAL A 78 -2.52 -6.67 -15.26
C VAL A 78 -1.17 -7.33 -15.52
N ALA A 79 -1.07 -8.04 -16.64
CA ALA A 79 0.12 -8.77 -17.04
C ALA A 79 0.16 -8.99 -18.55
N ALA A 80 1.28 -9.45 -19.09
CA ALA A 80 1.36 -9.95 -20.46
C ALA A 80 0.35 -11.07 -20.70
N LYS A 81 -0.12 -11.21 -21.94
CA LYS A 81 -1.23 -12.12 -22.32
C LYS A 81 -1.08 -13.55 -21.79
N GLY A 82 0.13 -14.11 -21.86
CA GLY A 82 0.40 -15.48 -21.38
C GLY A 82 0.17 -15.62 -19.87
N LEU A 83 0.68 -14.67 -19.09
CA LEU A 83 0.50 -14.63 -17.64
C LEU A 83 -0.95 -14.35 -17.26
N ALA A 84 -1.59 -13.39 -17.93
CA ALA A 84 -3.00 -13.07 -17.69
C ALA A 84 -3.92 -14.27 -17.94
N ASN A 85 -3.69 -15.03 -19.02
CA ASN A 85 -4.43 -16.24 -19.31
C ASN A 85 -4.21 -17.34 -18.25
N ALA A 86 -2.98 -17.51 -17.79
CA ALA A 86 -2.68 -18.48 -16.73
C ALA A 86 -3.38 -18.11 -15.42
N ILE A 87 -3.39 -16.83 -15.04
CA ILE A 87 -4.13 -16.33 -13.87
C ILE A 87 -5.61 -16.59 -14.02
N ALA A 88 -6.21 -16.24 -15.17
CA ALA A 88 -7.63 -16.43 -15.44
C ALA A 88 -8.05 -17.89 -15.36
N ALA A 89 -7.23 -18.81 -15.89
CA ALA A 89 -7.46 -20.25 -15.85
C ALA A 89 -7.53 -20.80 -14.41
N GLN A 90 -6.74 -20.27 -13.50
CA GLN A 90 -6.78 -20.67 -12.09
C GLN A 90 -7.88 -19.94 -11.31
N HIS A 91 -8.07 -18.66 -11.60
CA HIS A 91 -9.08 -17.82 -10.93
C HIS A 91 -10.48 -18.38 -11.03
N GLN A 92 -10.88 -18.94 -12.19
CA GLN A 92 -12.20 -19.53 -12.38
C GLN A 92 -12.48 -20.70 -11.42
N PHE A 93 -11.46 -21.41 -10.95
CA PHE A 93 -11.61 -22.53 -10.01
C PHE A 93 -11.43 -22.10 -8.55
N LEU A 94 -10.66 -21.05 -8.28
CA LEU A 94 -10.40 -20.57 -6.92
C LEU A 94 -11.51 -19.64 -6.41
N THR A 95 -11.95 -18.71 -7.25
CA THR A 95 -12.88 -17.64 -6.86
C THR A 95 -14.15 -17.66 -7.72
N PHE A 96 -14.09 -18.32 -8.88
CA PHE A 96 -15.10 -18.33 -9.94
C PHE A 96 -15.25 -16.94 -10.58
N THR A 97 -15.83 -15.96 -9.87
CA THR A 97 -15.95 -14.58 -10.32
C THR A 97 -16.15 -13.63 -9.15
N THR A 98 -15.76 -12.38 -9.32
CA THR A 98 -16.17 -11.28 -8.44
C THR A 98 -17.58 -10.84 -8.84
N ALA A 99 -18.39 -10.37 -7.88
CA ALA A 99 -19.76 -9.91 -8.13
C ALA A 99 -19.83 -8.91 -9.29
N THR A 100 -20.51 -9.27 -10.37
CA THR A 100 -20.59 -8.50 -11.62
C THR A 100 -21.06 -7.06 -11.44
N PRO A 101 -22.11 -6.77 -10.64
CA PRO A 101 -22.52 -5.37 -10.42
C PRO A 101 -21.44 -4.50 -9.83
N LEU A 102 -20.62 -5.04 -8.92
CA LEU A 102 -19.50 -4.31 -8.32
C LEU A 102 -18.36 -4.07 -9.31
N GLN A 103 -18.13 -5.01 -10.24
CA GLN A 103 -17.14 -4.81 -11.31
C GLN A 103 -17.54 -3.65 -12.23
N TRP A 104 -18.81 -3.56 -12.62
CA TRP A 104 -19.32 -2.45 -13.42
C TRP A 104 -19.22 -1.11 -12.68
N ALA A 105 -19.61 -1.07 -11.42
CA ALA A 105 -19.49 0.14 -10.61
C ALA A 105 -18.02 0.61 -10.48
N VAL A 106 -17.07 -0.34 -10.35
CA VAL A 106 -15.63 -0.03 -10.32
C VAL A 106 -15.14 0.47 -11.68
N ALA A 107 -15.62 -0.11 -12.78
CA ALA A 107 -15.27 0.36 -14.13
C ALA A 107 -15.71 1.81 -14.34
N GLU A 108 -16.93 2.16 -13.95
CA GLU A 108 -17.42 3.54 -13.96
C GLU A 108 -16.57 4.45 -13.07
N GLY A 109 -16.22 3.98 -11.87
CA GLY A 109 -15.33 4.70 -10.96
C GLY A 109 -13.95 5.00 -11.57
N LEU A 110 -13.35 4.05 -12.27
CA LEU A 110 -12.06 4.21 -12.94
C LEU A 110 -12.14 5.19 -14.12
N ALA A 111 -13.32 5.31 -14.75
CA ALA A 111 -13.58 6.26 -15.83
C ALA A 111 -13.88 7.70 -15.36
N LEU A 112 -13.98 7.92 -14.04
CA LEU A 112 -14.22 9.27 -13.51
C LEU A 112 -13.11 10.25 -13.93
N PRO A 113 -13.44 11.54 -14.09
CA PRO A 113 -12.47 12.56 -14.48
C PRO A 113 -11.27 12.61 -13.51
N ARG A 114 -10.11 12.94 -14.05
CA ARG A 114 -8.86 13.00 -13.30
C ARG A 114 -8.93 13.90 -12.06
N ASP A 115 -9.63 15.01 -12.15
CA ASP A 115 -9.82 15.96 -11.05
C ASP A 115 -10.59 15.35 -9.86
N TRP A 116 -11.49 14.37 -10.11
CA TRP A 116 -12.12 13.60 -9.03
C TRP A 116 -11.07 12.82 -8.22
N HIS A 117 -10.22 12.08 -8.92
CA HIS A 117 -9.16 11.29 -8.28
C HIS A 117 -8.17 12.18 -7.52
N GLU A 118 -7.85 13.35 -8.09
CA GLU A 118 -6.96 14.33 -7.46
C GLU A 118 -7.58 14.93 -6.20
N ARG A 119 -8.86 15.31 -6.23
CA ARG A 119 -9.58 15.80 -5.03
C ARG A 119 -9.67 14.73 -3.96
N HIS A 120 -9.98 13.48 -4.33
CA HIS A 120 -10.04 12.36 -3.39
C HIS A 120 -8.70 12.14 -2.70
N ARG A 121 -7.61 12.10 -3.45
CA ARG A 121 -6.25 11.99 -2.92
C ARG A 121 -5.87 13.18 -2.03
N ALA A 122 -6.24 14.40 -2.42
CA ALA A 122 -5.98 15.61 -1.63
C ALA A 122 -6.69 15.58 -0.26
N GLY A 123 -7.86 14.96 -0.17
CA GLY A 123 -8.53 14.72 1.11
C GLY A 123 -7.70 13.86 2.06
N TYR A 124 -7.11 12.78 1.55
CA TYR A 124 -6.20 11.93 2.35
C TYR A 124 -4.90 12.62 2.70
N ALA A 125 -4.35 13.44 1.79
CA ALA A 125 -3.16 14.24 2.11
C ALA A 125 -3.40 15.16 3.31
N LYS A 126 -4.55 15.86 3.35
CA LYS A 126 -4.93 16.70 4.51
C LYS A 126 -5.07 15.89 5.80
N SER A 127 -5.66 14.69 5.73
CA SER A 127 -5.79 13.81 6.90
C SER A 127 -4.42 13.35 7.41
N LYS A 128 -3.50 13.00 6.49
CA LYS A 128 -2.11 12.67 6.81
C LYS A 128 -1.43 13.84 7.52
N ASP A 129 -1.49 15.03 6.94
CA ASP A 129 -0.81 16.21 7.47
C ASP A 129 -1.33 16.58 8.87
N ARG A 130 -2.64 16.44 9.10
CA ARG A 130 -3.23 16.64 10.42
C ARG A 130 -2.72 15.63 11.44
N LEU A 131 -2.68 14.33 11.09
CA LEU A 131 -2.17 13.29 12.00
C LEU A 131 -0.68 13.50 12.29
N VAL A 132 0.14 13.70 11.24
CA VAL A 132 1.59 13.92 11.38
C VAL A 132 1.88 15.15 12.21
N GLY A 133 1.19 16.27 11.95
CA GLY A 133 1.34 17.52 12.72
C GLY A 133 0.98 17.34 14.18
N GLY A 134 -0.16 16.68 14.48
CA GLY A 134 -0.57 16.41 15.86
C GLY A 134 0.40 15.49 16.60
N LEU A 135 0.87 14.42 15.96
CA LEU A 135 1.86 13.51 16.55
C LEU A 135 3.19 14.23 16.82
N SER A 136 3.69 15.02 15.87
CA SER A 136 4.93 15.77 16.03
C SER A 136 4.83 16.81 17.13
N GLN A 137 3.71 17.53 17.25
CA GLN A 137 3.46 18.48 18.35
C GLN A 137 3.40 17.78 19.71
N ALA A 138 2.92 16.54 19.75
CA ALA A 138 2.90 15.70 20.96
C ALA A 138 4.26 15.05 21.27
N GLY A 139 5.31 15.32 20.49
CA GLY A 139 6.67 14.84 20.74
C GLY A 139 6.99 13.46 20.10
N PHE A 140 6.10 12.93 19.26
CA PHE A 140 6.38 11.67 18.57
C PHE A 140 7.29 11.89 17.35
N SER A 141 8.25 10.98 17.17
CA SER A 141 9.08 10.88 15.96
C SER A 141 8.31 10.14 14.86
N VAL A 142 7.78 10.87 13.87
CA VAL A 142 7.00 10.32 12.79
C VAL A 142 7.89 10.02 11.59
N LEU A 143 7.85 8.79 11.08
CA LEU A 143 8.60 8.40 9.90
C LEU A 143 7.95 8.96 8.63
N ARG A 144 8.79 9.32 7.65
CA ARG A 144 8.30 9.78 6.35
C ARG A 144 7.59 8.65 5.62
N ALA A 145 6.36 8.93 5.17
CA ALA A 145 5.58 8.06 4.29
C ALA A 145 5.15 8.84 3.04
N SER A 146 5.56 8.37 1.86
CA SER A 146 5.20 8.98 0.57
C SER A 146 3.81 8.59 0.11
N GLY A 147 3.28 7.48 0.60
CA GLY A 147 1.97 6.96 0.21
C GLY A 147 1.34 6.04 1.26
N THR A 148 0.25 5.39 0.90
CA THR A 148 -0.63 4.56 1.75
C THR A 148 -1.58 5.39 2.62
N TRP A 149 -2.33 4.72 3.51
CA TRP A 149 -3.19 5.37 4.53
C TRP A 149 -2.54 5.38 5.91
N PHE A 150 -1.24 5.14 5.97
CA PHE A 150 -0.54 4.91 7.22
C PHE A 150 0.65 5.83 7.37
N VAL A 151 0.96 6.13 8.62
CA VAL A 151 2.25 6.65 9.06
C VAL A 151 2.75 5.76 10.17
N SER A 152 4.06 5.66 10.32
CA SER A 152 4.68 4.95 11.43
C SER A 152 5.40 5.94 12.34
N ILE A 153 5.39 5.64 13.65
CA ILE A 153 6.19 6.35 14.65
C ILE A 153 7.34 5.45 15.12
N ASP A 154 8.48 6.08 15.37
CA ASP A 154 9.63 5.45 16.02
C ASP A 154 9.47 5.63 17.53
N LEU A 155 9.33 4.50 18.25
CA LEU A 155 9.08 4.51 19.69
C LEU A 155 10.30 5.00 20.46
N ALA A 156 11.48 4.46 20.19
CA ALA A 156 12.71 4.86 20.89
C ALA A 156 13.04 6.34 20.65
N ALA A 157 12.94 6.80 19.40
CA ALA A 157 13.13 8.21 19.07
C ALA A 157 12.04 9.12 19.66
N SER A 158 10.90 8.56 20.07
CA SER A 158 9.81 9.26 20.79
C SER A 158 9.94 9.15 22.32
N GLY A 159 11.02 8.60 22.84
CA GLY A 159 11.22 8.40 24.28
C GLY A 159 10.35 7.30 24.90
N LEU A 160 9.84 6.37 24.11
CA LEU A 160 9.05 5.25 24.54
C LEU A 160 9.86 3.93 24.52
N PRO A 161 9.43 2.90 25.28
CA PRO A 161 10.06 1.59 25.20
C PRO A 161 9.99 1.00 23.78
N ALA A 162 11.04 0.33 23.35
CA ALA A 162 11.08 -0.45 22.12
C ALA A 162 10.29 -1.79 22.29
N ASP A 163 9.00 -1.65 22.55
CA ASP A 163 8.02 -2.74 22.75
C ASP A 163 6.71 -2.33 22.07
N ASP A 164 6.65 -2.48 20.76
CA ASP A 164 5.53 -2.02 19.94
C ASP A 164 4.21 -2.74 20.28
N VAL A 165 4.26 -4.00 20.68
CA VAL A 165 3.07 -4.76 21.12
C VAL A 165 2.55 -4.21 22.44
N GLY A 166 3.41 -4.08 23.45
CA GLY A 166 3.00 -3.56 24.75
C GLY A 166 2.51 -2.12 24.68
N VAL A 167 3.16 -1.26 23.86
CA VAL A 167 2.69 0.12 23.64
C VAL A 167 1.36 0.14 22.90
N ALA A 168 1.16 -0.69 21.88
CA ALA A 168 -0.13 -0.78 21.18
C ALA A 168 -1.28 -1.19 22.10
N GLU A 169 -1.05 -2.19 22.95
CA GLU A 169 -2.05 -2.63 23.95
C GLU A 169 -2.40 -1.53 24.95
N ARG A 170 -1.39 -0.81 25.46
CA ARG A 170 -1.60 0.33 26.37
C ARG A 170 -2.41 1.43 25.69
N LEU A 171 -2.10 1.79 24.43
CA LEU A 171 -2.85 2.80 23.69
C LEU A 171 -4.35 2.45 23.57
N VAL A 172 -4.67 1.18 23.34
CA VAL A 172 -6.07 0.75 23.30
C VAL A 172 -6.73 0.86 24.68
N ARG A 173 -6.08 0.39 25.73
CA ARG A 173 -6.65 0.33 27.09
C ARG A 173 -6.77 1.70 27.76
N GLU A 174 -5.75 2.54 27.60
CA GLU A 174 -5.62 3.81 28.32
C GLU A 174 -6.14 5.02 27.52
N ALA A 175 -6.00 4.98 26.17
CA ALA A 175 -6.35 6.11 25.30
C ALA A 175 -7.44 5.80 24.27
N GLY A 176 -7.89 4.54 24.14
CA GLY A 176 -8.87 4.14 23.13
C GLY A 176 -8.35 4.26 21.69
N VAL A 177 -7.03 4.27 21.50
CA VAL A 177 -6.37 4.43 20.18
C VAL A 177 -5.85 3.09 19.70
N ALA A 178 -6.35 2.62 18.55
CA ALA A 178 -5.85 1.42 17.91
C ALA A 178 -4.66 1.74 17.00
N SER A 179 -3.58 0.98 17.17
CA SER A 179 -2.39 1.01 16.31
C SER A 179 -1.97 -0.41 15.94
N ILE A 180 -1.08 -0.55 14.98
CA ILE A 180 -0.57 -1.87 14.58
C ILE A 180 0.93 -1.94 14.89
N PRO A 181 1.36 -2.91 15.73
CA PRO A 181 2.77 -3.19 15.92
C PRO A 181 3.42 -3.60 14.60
N VAL A 182 4.52 -2.95 14.20
CA VAL A 182 5.19 -3.29 12.94
C VAL A 182 5.90 -4.64 13.05
N SER A 183 6.26 -5.06 14.26
CA SER A 183 6.80 -6.41 14.52
C SER A 183 5.88 -7.54 14.03
N ALA A 184 4.56 -7.32 13.94
CA ALA A 184 3.61 -8.28 13.40
C ALA A 184 3.80 -8.63 11.91
N PHE A 185 4.61 -7.86 11.18
CA PHE A 185 4.94 -8.13 9.77
C PHE A 185 6.21 -8.96 9.59
N TYR A 186 6.90 -9.30 10.66
CA TYR A 186 8.11 -10.10 10.64
C TYR A 186 7.81 -11.57 10.94
N SER A 187 8.49 -12.47 10.24
CA SER A 187 8.40 -13.91 10.51
C SER A 187 9.38 -14.38 11.60
N GLN A 188 10.51 -13.68 11.72
CA GLN A 188 11.59 -13.98 12.69
C GLN A 188 12.26 -12.68 13.11
N GLU A 189 12.81 -12.63 14.31
CA GLU A 189 13.60 -11.51 14.86
C GLU A 189 12.94 -10.14 14.60
N PRO A 190 11.74 -9.89 15.13
CA PRO A 190 11.00 -8.68 14.84
C PRO A 190 11.69 -7.43 15.41
N GLU A 191 11.78 -6.39 14.59
CA GLU A 191 12.08 -5.05 15.08
C GLU A 191 10.87 -4.50 15.83
N ARG A 192 10.99 -4.29 17.15
CA ARG A 192 9.88 -3.90 18.03
C ARG A 192 9.80 -2.41 18.32
N ASN A 193 10.31 -1.58 17.42
CA ASN A 193 10.46 -0.15 17.64
C ASN A 193 9.43 0.72 16.93
N PHE A 194 8.51 0.14 16.15
CA PHE A 194 7.64 0.93 15.30
C PHE A 194 6.17 0.61 15.49
N LEU A 195 5.34 1.67 15.54
CA LEU A 195 3.88 1.56 15.48
C LEU A 195 3.34 2.21 14.23
N ARG A 196 2.44 1.51 13.53
CA ARG A 196 1.72 2.03 12.37
C ARG A 196 0.36 2.57 12.78
N LEU A 197 0.06 3.80 12.41
CA LEU A 197 -1.18 4.51 12.63
C LEU A 197 -1.91 4.77 11.31
N CYS A 198 -3.23 4.72 11.31
CA CYS A 198 -4.06 4.94 10.13
C CYS A 198 -4.72 6.33 10.18
N PHE A 199 -4.66 7.07 9.07
CA PHE A 199 -5.31 8.37 8.93
C PHE A 199 -6.53 8.38 8.00
N ALA A 200 -6.99 7.19 7.59
CA ALA A 200 -8.11 7.05 6.65
C ALA A 200 -9.50 7.21 7.30
N LYS A 201 -9.57 7.59 8.56
CA LYS A 201 -10.81 7.78 9.32
C LYS A 201 -10.86 9.15 9.97
#